data_5b8a67ddef99a54047859b1feb399ed3
#
_entry.id   5b8a67ddef99a54047859b1feb399ed3
#
_cell.length_a   1.000
_cell.length_b   1.000
_cell.length_c   1.000
_cell.angle_alpha   90.00
_cell.angle_beta   90.00
_cell.angle_gamma   90.00
#
_symmetry.space_group_name_H-M   'P 1'
#
loop_
_entity.id
_entity.type
_entity.pdbx_description
1 polymer ?
#
loop_
_entity_poly.entity_id
_entity_poly.type
_entity_poly.pdbx_seq_one_letter_code
_entity_poly.pdbx_strand_id
1 'polypeptide(L)'
;SSAASDVYKRQVIAGMANYYRTHTDTHDYKVYLNIVGFGVPELVDSYKKDVAKHQLEKYIIFHSALYGKELDAVFEQSDMGIGSLARHRSGIDKIKTLKNREYAARGIPFVYSETDDDFEHQPYILKAAPDDSPLDIEKVIRFYQSLKTTPLQIRMSIEQSLSWKAQMQIVINETFE
;
A
#
# COMPACT_ATOMS: atom_id res chain seq x y z
N SER A 1 -0.87 -10.24 -15.15
CA SER A 1 -0.41 -9.54 -13.92
C SER A 1 -0.13 -8.05 -14.13
N SER A 2 0.14 -7.57 -15.35
CA SER A 2 0.40 -6.15 -15.64
C SER A 2 -0.86 -5.27 -15.49
N ALA A 3 -2.02 -5.72 -15.95
CA ALA A 3 -3.25 -4.93 -15.96
C ALA A 3 -3.73 -4.53 -14.55
N ALA A 4 -3.75 -5.44 -13.58
CA ALA A 4 -4.16 -5.11 -12.21
C ALA A 4 -3.18 -4.15 -11.51
N SER A 5 -1.87 -4.27 -11.82
CA SER A 5 -0.84 -3.35 -11.30
C SER A 5 -0.98 -1.95 -11.88
N ASP A 6 -1.46 -1.81 -13.11
CA ASP A 6 -1.75 -0.53 -13.73
C ASP A 6 -2.94 0.16 -13.06
N VAL A 7 -4.02 -0.56 -12.88
CA VAL A 7 -5.27 -0.01 -12.35
C VAL A 7 -5.09 0.57 -10.95
N TYR A 8 -4.44 -0.15 -10.02
CA TYR A 8 -4.33 0.38 -8.66
C TYR A 8 -3.50 1.67 -8.59
N LYS A 9 -2.44 1.81 -9.40
CA LYS A 9 -1.66 3.05 -9.44
C LYS A 9 -2.50 4.22 -9.93
N ARG A 10 -3.33 4.00 -10.96
CA ARG A 10 -4.26 5.02 -11.46
C ARG A 10 -5.31 5.41 -10.42
N GLN A 11 -5.83 4.43 -9.66
CA GLN A 11 -6.77 4.71 -8.55
C GLN A 11 -6.14 5.61 -7.48
N VAL A 12 -4.86 5.39 -7.14
CA VAL A 12 -4.16 6.22 -6.17
C VAL A 12 -3.87 7.61 -6.74
N ILE A 13 -3.39 7.72 -7.98
CA ILE A 13 -3.16 9.01 -8.66
C ILE A 13 -4.46 9.82 -8.76
N ALA A 14 -5.56 9.17 -9.13
CA ALA A 14 -6.88 9.80 -9.18
C ALA A 14 -7.37 10.25 -7.80
N GLY A 15 -7.11 9.46 -6.76
CA GLY A 15 -7.39 9.82 -5.37
C GLY A 15 -6.62 11.07 -4.93
N MET A 16 -5.34 11.13 -5.24
CA MET A 16 -4.49 12.30 -4.99
C MET A 16 -4.99 13.53 -5.76
N ALA A 17 -5.40 13.35 -7.03
CA ALA A 17 -5.96 14.43 -7.84
C ALA A 17 -7.28 14.97 -7.24
N ASN A 18 -8.16 14.10 -6.78
CA ASN A 18 -9.39 14.50 -6.10
C ASN A 18 -9.08 15.27 -4.81
N TYR A 19 -8.16 14.77 -3.99
CA TYR A 19 -7.75 15.39 -2.75
C TYR A 19 -7.25 16.81 -2.99
N TYR A 20 -6.27 17.02 -3.87
CA TYR A 20 -5.67 18.33 -4.12
C TYR A 20 -6.57 19.29 -4.92
N ARG A 21 -7.57 18.79 -5.66
CA ARG A 21 -8.55 19.63 -6.36
C ARG A 21 -9.58 20.26 -5.43
N THR A 22 -10.03 19.51 -4.44
CA THR A 22 -11.08 19.96 -3.51
C THR A 22 -10.57 20.87 -2.40
N HIS A 23 -9.26 20.93 -2.22
CA HIS A 23 -8.62 21.64 -1.11
C HIS A 23 -7.51 22.55 -1.63
N THR A 24 -7.86 23.68 -2.17
CA THR A 24 -6.90 24.73 -2.53
C THR A 24 -6.37 25.41 -1.25
N ASP A 25 -5.08 25.32 -1.01
CA ASP A 25 -4.28 26.08 -0.02
C ASP A 25 -4.61 25.95 1.49
N THR A 26 -5.64 25.21 1.90
CA THR A 26 -6.07 25.09 3.31
C THR A 26 -5.87 23.68 3.89
N HIS A 27 -5.00 22.87 3.29
CA HIS A 27 -4.73 21.54 3.84
C HIS A 27 -3.93 21.63 5.15
N ASP A 28 -4.51 21.09 6.21
CA ASP A 28 -3.79 20.81 7.43
C ASP A 28 -2.67 19.78 7.21
N TYR A 29 -2.78 18.97 6.15
CA TYR A 29 -1.83 17.91 5.80
C TYR A 29 -1.42 17.93 4.34
N LYS A 30 -0.11 17.86 4.09
CA LYS A 30 0.45 17.60 2.77
C LYS A 30 0.69 16.10 2.63
N VAL A 31 0.10 15.49 1.62
CA VAL A 31 0.23 14.06 1.32
C VAL A 31 1.21 13.85 0.19
N TYR A 32 2.18 12.97 0.39
CA TYR A 32 3.16 12.59 -0.62
C TYR A 32 3.00 11.11 -0.95
N LEU A 33 3.13 10.77 -2.23
CA LEU A 33 3.09 9.40 -2.72
C LEU A 33 4.45 9.03 -3.30
N ASN A 34 5.10 8.03 -2.72
CA ASN A 34 6.30 7.41 -3.28
C ASN A 34 5.90 6.16 -4.09
N ILE A 35 6.25 6.13 -5.36
CA ILE A 35 6.08 4.98 -6.25
C ILE A 35 7.46 4.40 -6.53
N VAL A 36 7.73 3.22 -5.97
CA VAL A 36 9.03 2.54 -6.11
C VAL A 36 8.88 1.30 -6.98
N GLY A 37 9.81 1.09 -7.88
CA GLY A 37 9.93 -0.14 -8.64
C GLY A 37 10.07 0.04 -10.15
N PHE A 38 10.17 -1.10 -10.82
CA PHE A 38 10.20 -1.16 -12.28
C PHE A 38 8.79 -1.14 -12.87
N GLY A 39 8.69 -0.61 -14.07
CA GLY A 39 7.51 -0.69 -14.90
C GLY A 39 7.90 -0.74 -16.37
N VAL A 40 6.96 -1.13 -17.23
CA VAL A 40 7.11 -0.94 -18.67
C VAL A 40 7.23 0.57 -18.91
N PRO A 41 8.27 1.05 -19.63
CA PRO A 41 8.54 2.48 -19.79
C PRO A 41 7.32 3.29 -20.24
N GLU A 42 6.59 2.79 -21.23
CA GLU A 42 5.40 3.42 -21.79
C GLU A 42 4.30 3.60 -20.73
N LEU A 43 4.20 2.65 -19.80
CA LEU A 43 3.22 2.68 -18.72
C LEU A 43 3.63 3.71 -17.65
N VAL A 44 4.90 3.75 -17.29
CA VAL A 44 5.45 4.76 -16.35
C VAL A 44 5.27 6.17 -16.93
N ASP A 45 5.54 6.36 -18.21
CA ASP A 45 5.33 7.64 -18.89
C ASP A 45 3.86 8.05 -18.92
N SER A 46 2.96 7.08 -19.06
CA SER A 46 1.53 7.36 -18.97
C SER A 46 1.12 7.85 -17.57
N TYR A 47 1.65 7.25 -16.50
CA TYR A 47 1.40 7.76 -15.13
C TYR A 47 1.97 9.16 -14.92
N LYS A 48 3.17 9.43 -15.42
CA LYS A 48 3.76 10.77 -15.33
C LYS A 48 2.92 11.82 -16.07
N LYS A 49 2.34 11.46 -17.23
CA LYS A 49 1.39 12.32 -17.94
C LYS A 49 0.12 12.58 -17.12
N ASP A 50 -0.43 11.55 -16.47
CA ASP A 50 -1.59 11.72 -15.59
C ASP A 50 -1.25 12.63 -14.39
N VAL A 51 -0.08 12.46 -13.79
CA VAL A 51 0.43 13.30 -12.70
C VAL A 51 0.57 14.76 -13.15
N ALA A 52 1.20 15.02 -14.29
CA ALA A 52 1.37 16.35 -14.85
C ALA A 52 0.04 17.01 -15.21
N LYS A 53 -0.89 16.26 -15.80
CA LYS A 53 -2.26 16.73 -16.11
C LYS A 53 -2.98 17.27 -14.87
N HIS A 54 -2.72 16.68 -13.71
CA HIS A 54 -3.34 17.07 -12.44
C HIS A 54 -2.44 17.98 -11.57
N GLN A 55 -1.26 18.42 -12.08
CA GLN A 55 -0.30 19.29 -11.39
C GLN A 55 0.18 18.70 -10.05
N LEU A 56 0.41 17.38 -10.03
CA LEU A 56 0.78 16.61 -8.83
C LEU A 56 2.27 16.29 -8.75
N GLU A 57 3.13 16.84 -9.60
CA GLU A 57 4.56 16.52 -9.68
C GLU A 57 5.30 16.81 -8.37
N LYS A 58 4.80 17.75 -7.58
CA LYS A 58 5.35 18.04 -6.24
C LYS A 58 5.01 17.01 -5.18
N TYR A 59 3.97 16.22 -5.41
CA TYR A 59 3.38 15.32 -4.42
C TYR A 59 3.54 13.85 -4.75
N ILE A 60 3.83 13.51 -6.02
CA ILE A 60 4.01 12.13 -6.47
C ILE A 60 5.41 11.94 -7.01
N ILE A 61 6.19 11.13 -6.30
CA ILE A 61 7.61 10.90 -6.57
C ILE A 61 7.78 9.50 -7.14
N PHE A 62 8.35 9.42 -8.34
CA PHE A 62 8.70 8.14 -8.97
C PHE A 62 10.17 7.83 -8.69
N HIS A 63 10.38 6.70 -8.01
CA HIS A 63 11.69 6.11 -7.83
C HIS A 63 11.91 4.99 -8.83
N SER A 64 13.16 4.79 -9.24
CA SER A 64 13.56 3.54 -9.90
C SER A 64 13.42 2.35 -8.92
N ALA A 65 13.84 1.15 -9.30
CA ALA A 65 13.96 0.09 -8.31
C ALA A 65 15.03 0.47 -7.30
N LEU A 66 14.63 0.40 -6.03
CA LEU A 66 15.49 0.64 -4.88
C LEU A 66 15.70 -0.67 -4.14
N TYR A 67 16.87 -0.82 -3.51
CA TYR A 67 17.23 -2.01 -2.75
C TYR A 67 17.98 -1.63 -1.47
N GLY A 68 17.96 -2.52 -0.47
CA GLY A 68 18.69 -2.35 0.78
C GLY A 68 18.40 -1.00 1.44
N LYS A 69 19.43 -0.26 1.82
CA LYS A 69 19.33 0.99 2.57
C LYS A 69 18.51 2.09 1.87
N GLU A 70 18.54 2.16 0.53
CA GLU A 70 17.78 3.16 -0.21
C GLU A 70 16.27 2.87 -0.13
N LEU A 71 15.89 1.61 -0.25
CA LEU A 71 14.51 1.18 -0.06
C LEU A 71 14.07 1.35 1.39
N ASP A 72 14.92 0.99 2.34
CA ASP A 72 14.66 1.15 3.78
C ASP A 72 14.38 2.63 4.12
N ALA A 73 15.15 3.56 3.57
CA ALA A 73 14.95 4.99 3.80
C ALA A 73 13.57 5.49 3.30
N VAL A 74 13.06 4.95 2.19
CA VAL A 74 11.71 5.29 1.71
C VAL A 74 10.64 4.74 2.68
N PHE A 75 10.82 3.53 3.17
CA PHE A 75 9.89 2.95 4.16
C PHE A 75 9.90 3.71 5.49
N GLU A 76 11.07 4.10 5.99
CA GLU A 76 11.22 4.86 7.24
C GLU A 76 10.54 6.23 7.19
N GLN A 77 10.40 6.81 5.99
CA GLN A 77 9.71 8.08 5.76
C GLN A 77 8.22 7.91 5.41
N SER A 78 7.72 6.68 5.39
CA SER A 78 6.35 6.39 4.96
C SER A 78 5.44 6.14 6.16
N ASP A 79 4.36 6.90 6.24
CA ASP A 79 3.34 6.76 7.29
C ASP A 79 2.34 5.63 6.99
N MET A 80 2.05 5.37 5.71
CA MET A 80 1.06 4.39 5.25
C MET A 80 1.58 3.62 4.04
N GLY A 81 1.30 2.31 4.02
CA GLY A 81 1.54 1.45 2.86
C GLY A 81 0.31 1.31 1.97
N ILE A 82 0.52 1.10 0.67
CA ILE A 82 -0.56 0.79 -0.27
C ILE A 82 -0.36 -0.62 -0.81
N GLY A 83 -1.23 -1.52 -0.38
CA GLY A 83 -1.33 -2.89 -0.84
C GLY A 83 -1.99 -2.99 -2.22
N SER A 84 -2.65 -4.10 -2.51
CA SER A 84 -3.39 -4.29 -3.76
C SER A 84 -4.77 -3.63 -3.69
N LEU A 85 -5.22 -2.97 -4.77
CA LEU A 85 -6.53 -2.31 -4.83
C LEU A 85 -7.40 -2.79 -6.02
N ALA A 86 -6.83 -3.48 -7.00
CA ALA A 86 -7.52 -3.73 -8.27
C ALA A 86 -7.59 -5.22 -8.66
N ARG A 87 -7.50 -6.12 -7.69
CA ARG A 87 -7.52 -7.57 -7.97
C ARG A 87 -8.89 -8.08 -8.38
N HIS A 88 -9.97 -7.39 -8.02
CA HIS A 88 -11.32 -7.67 -8.49
C HIS A 88 -11.40 -7.79 -10.03
N ARG A 89 -10.62 -7.00 -10.77
CA ARG A 89 -10.53 -7.10 -12.25
C ARG A 89 -9.92 -8.42 -12.74
N SER A 90 -9.20 -9.12 -11.90
CA SER A 90 -8.63 -10.45 -12.20
C SER A 90 -9.44 -11.59 -11.58
N GLY A 91 -10.62 -11.30 -11.01
CA GLY A 91 -11.44 -12.28 -10.31
C GLY A 91 -10.74 -12.85 -9.06
N ILE A 92 -9.82 -12.09 -8.46
CA ILE A 92 -9.08 -12.51 -7.28
C ILE A 92 -9.62 -11.73 -6.08
N ASP A 93 -10.47 -12.38 -5.31
CA ASP A 93 -11.10 -11.79 -4.13
C ASP A 93 -10.26 -12.03 -2.87
N LYS A 94 -9.44 -13.09 -2.86
CA LYS A 94 -8.62 -13.49 -1.73
C LYS A 94 -7.17 -13.73 -2.16
N ILE A 95 -6.24 -13.05 -1.51
CA ILE A 95 -4.82 -13.15 -1.85
C ILE A 95 -3.92 -12.76 -0.68
N LYS A 96 -2.88 -13.55 -0.46
CA LYS A 96 -1.80 -13.26 0.50
C LYS A 96 -0.63 -12.62 -0.24
N THR A 97 -0.48 -11.29 -0.14
CA THR A 97 0.57 -10.55 -0.85
C THR A 97 1.81 -10.35 0.01
N LEU A 98 2.99 -10.39 -0.61
CA LEU A 98 4.24 -10.07 0.08
C LEU A 98 4.27 -8.60 0.55
N LYS A 99 3.61 -7.70 -0.18
CA LYS A 99 3.53 -6.28 0.21
C LYS A 99 2.89 -6.06 1.57
N ASN A 100 1.75 -6.71 1.83
CA ASN A 100 1.06 -6.59 3.12
C ASN A 100 1.98 -7.05 4.26
N ARG A 101 2.69 -8.16 4.05
CA ARG A 101 3.66 -8.71 5.02
C ARG A 101 4.86 -7.82 5.22
N GLU A 102 5.39 -7.23 4.15
CA GLU A 102 6.48 -6.27 4.20
C GLU A 102 6.10 -5.03 5.02
N TYR A 103 4.92 -4.44 4.78
CA TYR A 103 4.43 -3.31 5.56
C TYR A 103 4.29 -3.68 7.04
N ALA A 104 3.64 -4.78 7.35
CA ALA A 104 3.47 -5.21 8.73
C ALA A 104 4.82 -5.52 9.41
N ALA A 105 5.76 -6.18 8.73
CA ALA A 105 7.10 -6.45 9.24
C ALA A 105 7.91 -5.18 9.52
N ARG A 106 7.63 -4.10 8.80
CA ARG A 106 8.22 -2.78 9.02
C ARG A 106 7.46 -1.93 10.05
N GLY A 107 6.29 -2.41 10.50
CA GLY A 107 5.45 -1.68 11.45
C GLY A 107 4.66 -0.54 10.82
N ILE A 108 4.40 -0.63 9.52
CA ILE A 108 3.69 0.39 8.74
C ILE A 108 2.23 -0.04 8.58
N PRO A 109 1.24 0.78 8.98
CA PRO A 109 -0.16 0.53 8.68
C PRO A 109 -0.39 0.66 7.17
N PHE A 110 -1.40 -0.04 6.64
CA PHE A 110 -1.60 -0.05 5.19
C PHE A 110 -3.06 -0.17 4.76
N VAL A 111 -3.32 0.20 3.50
CA VAL A 111 -4.62 0.09 2.85
C VAL A 111 -4.57 -0.97 1.75
N TYR A 112 -5.60 -1.79 1.65
CA TYR A 112 -5.80 -2.77 0.57
C TYR A 112 -7.28 -3.09 0.38
N SER A 113 -7.67 -3.77 -0.71
CA SER A 113 -9.09 -4.02 -1.03
C SER A 113 -9.49 -5.49 -0.92
N GLU A 114 -8.64 -6.40 -1.31
CA GLU A 114 -8.92 -7.84 -1.32
C GLU A 114 -8.96 -8.41 0.10
N THR A 115 -9.40 -9.66 0.23
CA THR A 115 -9.31 -10.42 1.49
C THR A 115 -7.92 -11.00 1.67
N ASP A 116 -7.28 -10.71 2.79
CA ASP A 116 -6.06 -11.36 3.25
C ASP A 116 -6.27 -11.80 4.70
N ASP A 117 -6.54 -13.10 4.89
CA ASP A 117 -6.94 -13.66 6.19
C ASP A 117 -5.98 -13.34 7.34
N ASP A 118 -4.72 -13.11 7.03
CA ASP A 118 -3.73 -12.80 8.05
C ASP A 118 -3.92 -11.38 8.62
N PHE A 119 -4.70 -10.53 7.92
CA PHE A 119 -4.83 -9.10 8.24
C PHE A 119 -6.27 -8.60 8.43
N GLU A 120 -7.31 -9.36 8.08
CA GLU A 120 -8.72 -8.88 8.04
C GLU A 120 -9.22 -8.23 9.34
N HIS A 121 -8.68 -8.61 10.48
CA HIS A 121 -9.12 -8.11 11.79
C HIS A 121 -8.09 -7.24 12.50
N GLN A 122 -7.04 -6.83 11.79
CA GLN A 122 -5.98 -6.04 12.40
C GLN A 122 -6.37 -4.55 12.49
N PRO A 123 -6.15 -3.89 13.62
CA PRO A 123 -6.59 -2.50 13.83
C PRO A 123 -5.81 -1.48 13.01
N TYR A 124 -4.69 -1.87 12.41
CA TYR A 124 -3.83 -1.02 11.59
C TYR A 124 -4.08 -1.16 10.08
N ILE A 125 -5.19 -1.76 9.70
CA ILE A 125 -5.60 -1.98 8.32
C ILE A 125 -6.74 -1.05 7.94
N LEU A 126 -6.63 -0.41 6.79
CA LEU A 126 -7.74 0.27 6.15
C LEU A 126 -8.22 -0.54 4.93
N LYS A 127 -9.49 -0.88 4.89
CA LYS A 127 -10.09 -1.53 3.72
C LYS A 127 -10.57 -0.49 2.73
N ALA A 128 -10.09 -0.57 1.50
CA ALA A 128 -10.64 0.13 0.35
C ALA A 128 -11.75 -0.72 -0.30
N ALA A 129 -12.61 -0.08 -1.08
CA ALA A 129 -13.60 -0.81 -1.88
C ALA A 129 -12.89 -1.65 -2.96
N PRO A 130 -13.34 -2.90 -3.22
CA PRO A 130 -12.79 -3.74 -4.28
C PRO A 130 -13.42 -3.39 -5.62
N ASP A 131 -13.31 -2.14 -6.04
CA ASP A 131 -13.84 -1.59 -7.28
C ASP A 131 -12.84 -0.63 -7.94
N ASP A 132 -13.26 0.07 -8.99
CA ASP A 132 -12.41 1.00 -9.75
C ASP A 132 -12.41 2.43 -9.19
N SER A 133 -13.02 2.67 -8.05
CA SER A 133 -13.10 4.00 -7.46
C SER A 133 -11.71 4.53 -7.08
N PRO A 134 -11.47 5.84 -7.20
CA PRO A 134 -10.28 6.47 -6.67
C PRO A 134 -10.11 6.22 -5.17
N LEU A 135 -8.88 6.01 -4.71
CA LEU A 135 -8.59 5.88 -3.29
C LEU A 135 -8.98 7.17 -2.55
N ASP A 136 -9.81 7.05 -1.52
CA ASP A 136 -10.21 8.18 -0.68
C ASP A 136 -9.06 8.58 0.26
N ILE A 137 -8.30 9.60 -0.15
CA ILE A 137 -7.12 10.09 0.59
C ILE A 137 -7.52 10.71 1.94
N GLU A 138 -8.67 11.38 2.03
CA GLU A 138 -9.14 11.92 3.31
C GLU A 138 -9.47 10.80 4.30
N LYS A 139 -10.06 9.71 3.83
CA LYS A 139 -10.31 8.53 4.65
C LYS A 139 -8.99 7.90 5.14
N VAL A 140 -7.96 7.86 4.30
CA VAL A 140 -6.61 7.41 4.68
C VAL A 140 -6.03 8.29 5.79
N ILE A 141 -6.10 9.62 5.64
CA ILE A 141 -5.62 10.58 6.65
C ILE A 141 -6.35 10.39 7.97
N ARG A 142 -7.69 10.39 7.96
CA ARG A 142 -8.51 10.21 9.17
C ARG A 142 -8.21 8.87 9.86
N PHE A 143 -8.03 7.81 9.09
CA PHE A 143 -7.64 6.51 9.62
C PHE A 143 -6.28 6.59 10.33
N TYR A 144 -5.26 7.14 9.67
CA TYR A 144 -3.93 7.28 10.24
C TYR A 144 -3.93 8.09 11.53
N GLN A 145 -4.65 9.22 11.56
CA GLN A 145 -4.79 10.07 12.75
C GLN A 145 -5.49 9.37 13.91
N SER A 146 -6.44 8.49 13.63
CA SER A 146 -7.18 7.72 14.64
C SER A 146 -6.42 6.51 15.17
N LEU A 147 -5.32 6.14 14.51
CA LEU A 147 -4.57 4.93 14.80
C LEU A 147 -3.88 5.02 16.16
N LYS A 148 -4.16 4.04 17.01
CA LYS A 148 -3.53 3.91 18.35
C LYS A 148 -2.45 2.83 18.39
N THR A 149 -2.37 2.01 17.34
CA THR A 149 -1.42 0.90 17.25
C THR A 149 -0.03 1.43 16.88
N THR A 150 0.96 1.13 17.70
CA THR A 150 2.34 1.55 17.44
C THR A 150 3.02 0.66 16.39
N PRO A 151 4.08 1.14 15.71
CA PRO A 151 4.87 0.31 14.79
C PRO A 151 5.39 -1.00 15.41
N LEU A 152 5.76 -0.96 16.69
CA LEU A 152 6.19 -2.16 17.41
C LEU A 152 5.05 -3.17 17.56
N GLN A 153 3.86 -2.71 17.91
CA GLN A 153 2.68 -3.59 18.04
C GLN A 153 2.29 -4.21 16.70
N ILE A 154 2.40 -3.46 15.60
CA ILE A 154 2.18 -4.00 14.25
C ILE A 154 3.16 -5.13 13.97
N ARG A 155 4.45 -4.93 14.19
CA ARG A 155 5.48 -5.98 13.99
C ARG A 155 5.21 -7.21 14.85
N MET A 156 4.92 -7.03 16.14
CA MET A 156 4.66 -8.13 17.06
C MET A 156 3.42 -8.94 16.69
N SER A 157 2.41 -8.32 16.07
CA SER A 157 1.17 -9.00 15.68
C SER A 157 1.38 -10.12 14.64
N ILE A 158 2.43 -10.01 13.83
CA ILE A 158 2.74 -10.99 12.77
C ILE A 158 3.92 -11.90 13.10
N GLU A 159 4.72 -11.59 14.11
CA GLU A 159 5.93 -12.34 14.43
C GLU A 159 5.64 -13.79 14.79
N GLN A 160 4.57 -14.03 15.54
CA GLN A 160 4.18 -15.37 16.00
C GLN A 160 3.63 -16.27 14.89
N SER A 161 2.99 -15.70 13.87
CA SER A 161 2.28 -16.43 12.82
C SER A 161 2.98 -16.41 11.47
N LEU A 162 3.62 -15.29 11.11
CA LEU A 162 4.17 -15.05 9.77
C LEU A 162 5.71 -15.02 9.72
N SER A 163 6.41 -15.20 10.85
CA SER A 163 7.87 -15.35 10.81
C SER A 163 8.27 -16.64 10.09
N TRP A 164 9.45 -16.65 9.46
CA TRP A 164 10.01 -17.85 8.83
C TRP A 164 10.03 -19.04 9.79
N LYS A 165 10.39 -18.79 11.05
CA LYS A 165 10.41 -19.83 12.10
C LYS A 165 9.02 -20.43 12.31
N ALA A 166 7.98 -19.60 12.43
CA ALA A 166 6.63 -20.06 12.63
C ALA A 166 6.11 -20.85 11.41
N GLN A 167 6.35 -20.35 10.20
CA GLN A 167 5.92 -21.01 8.97
C GLN A 167 6.65 -22.35 8.76
N MET A 168 7.95 -22.42 9.03
CA MET A 168 8.70 -23.67 8.93
C MET A 168 8.26 -24.69 9.99
N GLN A 169 7.88 -24.25 11.19
CA GLN A 169 7.39 -25.16 12.21
C GLN A 169 6.07 -25.85 11.78
N ILE A 170 5.18 -25.13 11.11
CA ILE A 170 3.95 -25.69 10.54
C ILE A 170 4.29 -26.79 9.53
N VAL A 171 5.19 -26.49 8.58
CA VAL A 171 5.63 -27.46 7.57
C VAL A 171 6.24 -28.72 8.20
N ILE A 172 7.07 -28.55 9.24
CA ILE A 172 7.69 -29.68 9.95
C ILE A 172 6.61 -30.54 10.62
N ASN A 173 5.66 -29.92 11.32
CA ASN A 173 4.61 -30.64 12.02
C ASN A 173 3.70 -31.41 11.03
N GLU A 174 3.33 -30.81 9.91
CA GLU A 174 2.48 -31.44 8.88
C GLU A 174 3.21 -32.55 8.07
N THR A 175 4.55 -32.52 8.04
CA THR A 175 5.33 -33.47 7.23
C THR A 175 5.79 -34.69 8.02
N PHE A 176 5.95 -34.56 9.33
CA PHE A 176 6.58 -35.58 10.19
C PHE A 176 5.63 -36.12 11.28
N GLU A 177 4.35 -35.75 11.27
CA GLU A 177 3.25 -36.46 11.95
C GLU A 177 2.57 -37.45 11.00
#